data_645232715df25be1cdde82c8bde7bb35
#
_entry.id   645232715df25be1cdde82c8bde7bb35
#
_cell.length_a   1.000
_cell.length_b   1.000
_cell.length_c   1.000
_cell.angle_alpha   90.00
_cell.angle_beta   90.00
_cell.angle_gamma   90.00
#
_symmetry.space_group_name_H-M   'P 1'
#
loop_
_entity.id
_entity.type
_entity.pdbx_description
1 polymer ?
#
loop_
_entity_poly.entity_id
_entity_poly.type
_entity_poly.pdbx_seq_one_letter_code
_entity_poly.pdbx_strand_id
1 'polypeptide(L)'
;MSVIDTESNEARLAELTQKISTCTGCILSETRSHIVVGEGNPNAPLVFVGEGPGQNEDATGRPFVGKAGALLDECMREHGITRKHVYICNVVKCRACIIENGRIRNRPPRPEELQACNGWLHQQLTILRPLVIVCLGSPSANMLIHTDFKITIEQGQWFTISPYCRYISAALHPAFILRQHNAAYDMARKSLIDVIGAARHKVIQARKEIPDTLF
;
A
#
# COMPACT_ATOMS: atom_id res chain seq x y z
N MET A 1 33.22 -7.30 10.82
CA MET A 1 33.08 -6.01 10.13
C MET A 1 31.92 -6.17 9.17
N SER A 2 30.72 -5.65 9.53
CA SER A 2 29.57 -5.67 8.64
C SER A 2 29.82 -4.66 7.52
N VAL A 3 29.77 -5.13 6.27
CA VAL A 3 29.75 -4.26 5.10
C VAL A 3 28.54 -3.35 5.25
N ILE A 4 28.78 -2.06 5.45
CA ILE A 4 27.71 -1.06 5.44
C ILE A 4 27.16 -1.08 4.01
N ASP A 5 25.93 -1.54 3.86
CA ASP A 5 25.21 -1.58 2.59
C ASP A 5 25.02 -0.12 2.12
N THR A 6 25.92 0.34 1.25
CA THR A 6 25.97 1.74 0.77
C THR A 6 25.02 1.99 -0.41
N GLU A 7 24.28 0.97 -0.82
CA GLU A 7 23.36 1.06 -1.94
C GLU A 7 22.09 1.84 -1.56
N SER A 8 21.71 2.81 -2.42
CA SER A 8 20.51 3.62 -2.18
C SER A 8 19.23 2.78 -2.22
N ASN A 9 18.19 3.21 -1.49
CA ASN A 9 16.87 2.57 -1.56
C ASN A 9 16.33 2.52 -3.00
N GLU A 10 16.65 3.51 -3.82
CA GLU A 10 16.29 3.56 -5.24
C GLU A 10 16.91 2.42 -6.04
N ALA A 11 18.21 2.20 -5.89
CA ALA A 11 18.91 1.11 -6.56
C ALA A 11 18.41 -0.26 -6.09
N ARG A 12 18.23 -0.46 -4.78
CA ARG A 12 17.68 -1.69 -4.20
C ARG A 12 16.25 -1.98 -4.64
N LEU A 13 15.39 -0.95 -4.75
CA LEU A 13 14.04 -1.12 -5.28
C LEU A 13 14.04 -1.41 -6.79
N ALA A 14 14.98 -0.83 -7.54
CA ALA A 14 15.14 -1.13 -8.96
C ALA A 14 15.54 -2.61 -9.17
N GLU A 15 16.52 -3.10 -8.39
CA GLU A 15 16.91 -4.52 -8.41
C GLU A 15 15.74 -5.44 -8.03
N LEU A 16 15.01 -5.11 -6.95
CA LEU A 16 13.82 -5.85 -6.54
C LEU A 16 12.75 -5.86 -7.63
N THR A 17 12.51 -4.71 -8.30
CA THR A 17 11.58 -4.59 -9.41
C THR A 17 11.96 -5.50 -10.57
N GLN A 18 13.24 -5.58 -10.90
CA GLN A 18 13.74 -6.49 -11.93
C GLN A 18 13.48 -7.96 -11.57
N LYS A 19 13.69 -8.34 -10.31
CA LYS A 19 13.39 -9.72 -9.83
C LYS A 19 11.89 -10.02 -9.89
N ILE A 20 11.05 -9.08 -9.49
CA ILE A 20 9.59 -9.23 -9.51
C ILE A 20 9.06 -9.31 -10.95
N SER A 21 9.69 -8.61 -11.91
CA SER A 21 9.21 -8.53 -13.31
C SER A 21 9.08 -9.89 -14.00
N THR A 22 9.84 -10.88 -13.57
CA THR A 22 9.82 -12.25 -14.09
C THR A 22 9.07 -13.24 -13.19
N CYS A 23 8.38 -12.77 -12.14
CA CYS A 23 7.71 -13.63 -11.18
C CYS A 23 6.59 -14.45 -11.81
N THR A 24 6.61 -15.76 -11.60
CA THR A 24 5.57 -16.73 -12.00
C THR A 24 5.06 -17.53 -10.80
N GLY A 25 5.18 -17.01 -9.57
CA GLY A 25 4.95 -17.70 -8.32
C GLY A 25 3.48 -18.06 -8.02
N CYS A 26 2.51 -17.56 -8.79
CA CYS A 26 1.10 -17.91 -8.66
C CYS A 26 0.34 -17.74 -9.97
N ILE A 27 -0.90 -18.24 -10.01
CA ILE A 27 -1.78 -18.23 -11.18
C ILE A 27 -2.03 -16.82 -11.75
N LEU A 28 -1.91 -15.75 -10.95
CA LEU A 28 -2.11 -14.38 -11.43
C LEU A 28 -1.09 -13.99 -12.51
N SER A 29 0.02 -14.68 -12.61
CA SER A 29 1.01 -14.46 -13.67
C SER A 29 0.48 -14.79 -15.07
N GLU A 30 -0.51 -15.65 -15.18
CA GLU A 30 -1.09 -16.08 -16.46
C GLU A 30 -2.08 -15.07 -17.05
N THR A 31 -2.67 -14.23 -16.20
CA THR A 31 -3.76 -13.31 -16.59
C THR A 31 -3.43 -11.83 -16.50
N ARG A 32 -2.32 -11.47 -15.85
CA ARG A 32 -1.88 -10.07 -15.75
C ARG A 32 -1.38 -9.54 -17.08
N SER A 33 -1.61 -8.27 -17.35
CA SER A 33 -0.95 -7.52 -18.44
C SER A 33 0.39 -6.97 -17.97
N HIS A 34 0.44 -6.41 -16.75
CA HIS A 34 1.65 -5.88 -16.13
C HIS A 34 1.76 -6.28 -14.67
N ILE A 35 2.98 -6.33 -14.16
CA ILE A 35 3.24 -6.35 -12.73
C ILE A 35 3.21 -4.93 -12.20
N VAL A 36 2.53 -4.71 -11.08
CA VAL A 36 2.42 -3.40 -10.42
C VAL A 36 3.21 -3.45 -9.12
N VAL A 37 4.49 -3.11 -9.19
CA VAL A 37 5.39 -3.20 -8.03
C VAL A 37 5.06 -2.14 -6.98
N GLY A 38 4.92 -0.90 -7.42
CA GLY A 38 4.69 0.26 -6.57
C GLY A 38 5.28 1.51 -7.21
N GLU A 39 4.96 2.69 -6.65
CA GLU A 39 5.39 3.99 -7.18
C GLU A 39 5.53 5.02 -6.06
N GLY A 40 6.44 5.96 -6.21
CA GLY A 40 6.63 7.10 -5.33
C GLY A 40 8.08 7.32 -4.93
N ASN A 41 8.29 8.01 -3.82
CA ASN A 41 9.62 8.28 -3.30
C ASN A 41 10.18 7.08 -2.53
N PRO A 42 11.31 6.49 -2.94
CA PRO A 42 11.95 5.37 -2.23
C PRO A 42 12.36 5.67 -0.78
N ASN A 43 12.50 6.94 -0.44
CA ASN A 43 12.86 7.41 0.91
C ASN A 43 11.64 8.05 1.63
N ALA A 44 10.42 7.76 1.16
CA ALA A 44 9.23 8.31 1.75
C ALA A 44 9.05 7.84 3.20
N PRO A 45 8.79 8.74 4.15
CA PRO A 45 8.49 8.38 5.53
C PRO A 45 7.09 7.80 5.71
N LEU A 46 6.22 7.91 4.69
CA LEU A 46 4.85 7.43 4.67
C LEU A 46 4.63 6.51 3.48
N VAL A 47 4.14 5.30 3.74
CA VAL A 47 3.79 4.31 2.72
C VAL A 47 2.31 3.95 2.82
N PHE A 48 1.63 3.92 1.67
CA PHE A 48 0.27 3.38 1.55
C PHE A 48 0.34 1.97 0.95
N VAL A 49 -0.37 1.03 1.56
CA VAL A 49 -0.43 -0.37 1.10
C VAL A 49 -1.88 -0.76 0.84
N GLY A 50 -2.25 -0.96 -0.42
CA GLY A 50 -3.56 -1.48 -0.82
C GLY A 50 -3.61 -3.01 -0.92
N GLU A 51 -4.70 -3.54 -1.45
CA GLU A 51 -4.92 -4.97 -1.63
C GLU A 51 -4.19 -5.50 -2.88
N GLY A 52 -4.49 -4.97 -4.03
CA GLY A 52 -3.96 -5.42 -5.31
C GLY A 52 -4.36 -4.51 -6.48
N PRO A 53 -3.72 -4.69 -7.65
CA PRO A 53 -4.03 -3.92 -8.85
C PRO A 53 -5.45 -4.14 -9.36
N GLY A 54 -6.10 -3.06 -9.78
CA GLY A 54 -7.32 -3.09 -10.59
C GLY A 54 -7.01 -3.14 -12.09
N GLN A 55 -8.05 -2.96 -12.92
CA GLN A 55 -7.92 -3.02 -14.37
C GLN A 55 -6.99 -1.94 -14.95
N ASN A 56 -7.10 -0.70 -14.48
CA ASN A 56 -6.28 0.40 -14.98
C ASN A 56 -4.82 0.25 -14.54
N GLU A 57 -4.60 -0.25 -13.33
CA GLU A 57 -3.29 -0.52 -12.79
C GLU A 57 -2.61 -1.67 -13.55
N ASP A 58 -3.34 -2.73 -13.87
CA ASP A 58 -2.86 -3.85 -14.67
C ASP A 58 -2.50 -3.41 -16.10
N ALA A 59 -3.30 -2.52 -16.69
CA ALA A 59 -3.04 -1.99 -18.03
C ALA A 59 -1.82 -1.07 -18.10
N THR A 60 -1.47 -0.38 -17.01
CA THR A 60 -0.42 0.66 -17.00
C THR A 60 0.85 0.28 -16.24
N GLY A 61 0.81 -0.77 -15.42
CA GLY A 61 1.90 -1.14 -14.51
C GLY A 61 2.08 -0.21 -13.31
N ARG A 62 1.16 0.75 -13.08
CA ARG A 62 1.27 1.77 -12.04
C ARG A 62 0.16 1.59 -10.98
N PRO A 63 0.47 1.75 -9.66
CA PRO A 63 -0.50 1.59 -8.60
C PRO A 63 -1.46 2.78 -8.50
N PHE A 64 -2.71 2.50 -8.16
CA PHE A 64 -3.72 3.52 -7.85
C PHE A 64 -3.86 4.60 -8.95
N VAL A 65 -4.04 4.21 -10.20
CA VAL A 65 -4.25 5.11 -11.35
C VAL A 65 -5.70 5.15 -11.85
N GLY A 66 -6.57 4.29 -11.32
CA GLY A 66 -8.01 4.32 -11.58
C GLY A 66 -8.76 5.29 -10.68
N LYS A 67 -10.11 5.21 -10.66
CA LYS A 67 -10.99 6.07 -9.84
C LYS A 67 -10.63 6.04 -8.35
N ALA A 68 -10.26 4.87 -7.80
CA ALA A 68 -9.84 4.72 -6.42
C ALA A 68 -8.53 5.50 -6.13
N GLY A 69 -7.60 5.49 -7.08
CA GLY A 69 -6.36 6.26 -6.98
C GLY A 69 -6.60 7.77 -7.06
N ALA A 70 -7.49 8.23 -7.93
CA ALA A 70 -7.87 9.65 -8.01
C ALA A 70 -8.44 10.14 -6.67
N LEU A 71 -9.33 9.36 -6.03
CA LEU A 71 -9.85 9.69 -4.70
C LEU A 71 -8.76 9.72 -3.64
N LEU A 72 -7.81 8.77 -3.67
CA LEU A 72 -6.67 8.79 -2.74
C LEU A 72 -5.83 10.06 -2.93
N ASP A 73 -5.53 10.43 -4.18
CA ASP A 73 -4.77 11.64 -4.52
C ASP A 73 -5.50 12.91 -4.06
N GLU A 74 -6.82 12.96 -4.16
CA GLU A 74 -7.64 14.05 -3.63
C GLU A 74 -7.55 14.16 -2.11
N CYS A 75 -7.75 13.03 -1.40
CA CYS A 75 -7.68 13.00 0.06
C CYS A 75 -6.27 13.36 0.58
N MET A 76 -5.21 12.95 -0.11
CA MET A 76 -3.83 13.36 0.22
C MET A 76 -3.62 14.86 0.05
N ARG A 77 -4.17 15.46 -1.01
CA ARG A 77 -4.03 16.91 -1.28
C ARG A 77 -4.66 17.79 -0.22
N GLU A 78 -5.71 17.35 0.48
CA GLU A 78 -6.29 18.07 1.63
C GLU A 78 -5.26 18.35 2.74
N HIS A 79 -4.19 17.54 2.81
CA HIS A 79 -3.08 17.70 3.77
C HIS A 79 -1.76 18.15 3.12
N GLY A 80 -1.80 18.63 1.87
CA GLY A 80 -0.60 19.04 1.13
C GLY A 80 0.33 17.90 0.74
N ILE A 81 -0.19 16.66 0.76
CA ILE A 81 0.57 15.46 0.38
C ILE A 81 0.32 15.15 -1.10
N THR A 82 1.40 14.82 -1.81
CA THR A 82 1.35 14.33 -3.20
C THR A 82 2.13 13.03 -3.32
N ARG A 83 2.03 12.34 -4.45
CA ARG A 83 2.77 11.09 -4.71
C ARG A 83 4.28 11.21 -4.54
N LYS A 84 4.85 12.43 -4.69
CA LYS A 84 6.29 12.69 -4.46
C LYS A 84 6.70 12.59 -2.98
N HIS A 85 5.75 12.70 -2.06
CA HIS A 85 5.99 12.67 -0.62
C HIS A 85 5.80 11.28 0.01
N VAL A 86 5.23 10.33 -0.73
CA VAL A 86 4.83 9.01 -0.26
C VAL A 86 5.34 7.90 -1.19
N TYR A 87 5.24 6.66 -0.74
CA TYR A 87 5.32 5.50 -1.62
C TYR A 87 4.01 4.74 -1.56
N ILE A 88 3.54 4.22 -2.70
CA ILE A 88 2.25 3.54 -2.81
C ILE A 88 2.48 2.16 -3.43
N CYS A 89 2.02 1.12 -2.78
CA CYS A 89 2.09 -0.25 -3.30
C CYS A 89 0.87 -1.07 -2.86
N ASN A 90 0.88 -2.35 -3.18
CA ASN A 90 -0.17 -3.30 -2.82
C ASN A 90 0.41 -4.57 -2.22
N VAL A 91 -0.43 -5.35 -1.53
CA VAL A 91 -0.08 -6.67 -1.01
C VAL A 91 0.26 -7.60 -2.17
N VAL A 92 -0.63 -7.77 -3.15
CA VAL A 92 -0.32 -8.53 -4.36
C VAL A 92 0.10 -7.59 -5.50
N LYS A 93 1.03 -8.07 -6.35
CA LYS A 93 1.61 -7.27 -7.44
C LYS A 93 0.92 -7.49 -8.78
N CYS A 94 -0.01 -8.44 -8.85
CA CYS A 94 -0.74 -8.80 -10.06
C CYS A 94 -2.23 -8.68 -9.84
N ARG A 95 -2.98 -8.37 -10.90
CA ARG A 95 -4.43 -8.24 -10.84
C ARG A 95 -5.10 -9.58 -10.56
N ALA A 96 -5.86 -9.67 -9.49
CA ALA A 96 -6.73 -10.81 -9.22
C ALA A 96 -8.07 -10.60 -9.95
N CYS A 97 -8.37 -11.45 -10.92
CA CYS A 97 -9.59 -11.36 -11.73
C CYS A 97 -10.21 -12.74 -12.00
N ILE A 98 -11.46 -12.70 -12.45
CA ILE A 98 -12.21 -13.85 -12.98
C ILE A 98 -12.84 -13.45 -14.31
N ILE A 99 -13.09 -14.46 -15.15
CA ILE A 99 -13.84 -14.27 -16.39
C ILE A 99 -15.24 -14.84 -16.17
N GLU A 100 -16.25 -14.00 -16.21
CA GLU A 100 -17.66 -14.38 -16.10
C GLU A 100 -18.43 -13.85 -17.30
N ASN A 101 -19.09 -14.73 -18.05
CA ASN A 101 -19.86 -14.39 -19.25
C ASN A 101 -19.05 -13.53 -20.26
N GLY A 102 -17.78 -13.87 -20.48
CA GLY A 102 -16.87 -13.15 -21.39
C GLY A 102 -16.40 -11.79 -20.85
N ARG A 103 -16.72 -11.42 -19.61
CA ARG A 103 -16.29 -10.18 -18.97
C ARG A 103 -15.27 -10.45 -17.87
N ILE A 104 -14.18 -9.69 -17.88
CA ILE A 104 -13.16 -9.76 -16.83
C ILE A 104 -13.57 -8.86 -15.67
N ARG A 105 -13.69 -9.45 -14.46
CA ARG A 105 -14.03 -8.73 -13.23
C ARG A 105 -12.94 -8.90 -12.20
N ASN A 106 -12.66 -7.85 -11.42
CA ASN A 106 -11.78 -7.96 -10.27
C ASN A 106 -12.43 -8.82 -9.19
N ARG A 107 -11.61 -9.59 -8.47
CA ARG A 107 -11.98 -10.32 -7.27
C ARG A 107 -10.94 -10.09 -6.17
N PRO A 108 -11.24 -10.39 -4.89
CA PRO A 108 -10.21 -10.46 -3.87
C PRO A 108 -9.14 -11.51 -4.21
N PRO A 109 -7.87 -11.28 -3.86
CA PRO A 109 -6.83 -12.31 -3.96
C PRO A 109 -7.17 -13.52 -3.09
N ARG A 110 -6.83 -14.71 -3.55
CA ARG A 110 -6.96 -15.94 -2.77
C ARG A 110 -5.82 -16.08 -1.75
N PRO A 111 -6.00 -16.88 -0.68
CA PRO A 111 -4.95 -17.08 0.32
C PRO A 111 -3.60 -17.53 -0.26
N GLU A 112 -3.60 -18.45 -1.23
CA GLU A 112 -2.40 -18.93 -1.91
C GLU A 112 -1.70 -17.83 -2.74
N GLU A 113 -2.46 -16.90 -3.32
CA GLU A 113 -1.94 -15.76 -4.08
C GLU A 113 -1.31 -14.72 -3.14
N LEU A 114 -1.94 -14.47 -1.99
CA LEU A 114 -1.40 -13.63 -0.92
C LEU A 114 -0.09 -14.21 -0.38
N GLN A 115 -0.08 -15.51 -0.08
CA GLN A 115 1.11 -16.21 0.43
C GLN A 115 2.27 -16.15 -0.57
N ALA A 116 2.02 -16.43 -1.84
CA ALA A 116 3.04 -16.37 -2.89
C ALA A 116 3.63 -14.97 -3.08
N CYS A 117 2.82 -13.92 -2.88
CA CYS A 117 3.24 -12.53 -3.09
C CYS A 117 3.85 -11.87 -1.85
N ASN A 118 3.62 -12.42 -0.65
CA ASN A 118 4.03 -11.83 0.62
C ASN A 118 5.55 -11.55 0.70
N GLY A 119 6.37 -12.45 0.18
CA GLY A 119 7.83 -12.28 0.16
C GLY A 119 8.29 -11.02 -0.60
N TRP A 120 7.57 -10.62 -1.65
CA TRP A 120 7.85 -9.39 -2.38
C TRP A 120 7.50 -8.14 -1.60
N LEU A 121 6.34 -8.13 -0.93
CA LEU A 121 5.94 -7.02 -0.06
C LEU A 121 6.91 -6.86 1.11
N HIS A 122 7.30 -7.98 1.75
CA HIS A 122 8.27 -7.99 2.85
C HIS A 122 9.60 -7.33 2.43
N GLN A 123 10.20 -7.78 1.32
CA GLN A 123 11.43 -7.20 0.81
C GLN A 123 11.28 -5.70 0.49
N GLN A 124 10.17 -5.32 -0.14
CA GLN A 124 9.89 -3.94 -0.48
C GLN A 124 9.79 -3.04 0.77
N LEU A 125 9.05 -3.44 1.79
CA LEU A 125 8.93 -2.68 3.04
C LEU A 125 10.24 -2.64 3.83
N THR A 126 11.06 -3.71 3.76
CA THR A 126 12.39 -3.76 4.37
C THR A 126 13.37 -2.80 3.69
N ILE A 127 13.25 -2.57 2.39
CA ILE A 127 14.05 -1.57 1.66
C ILE A 127 13.57 -0.16 2.01
N LEU A 128 12.25 0.08 1.94
CA LEU A 128 11.66 1.41 2.15
C LEU A 128 11.83 1.94 3.57
N ARG A 129 11.77 1.08 4.60
CA ARG A 129 11.86 1.43 6.03
C ARG A 129 11.08 2.69 6.40
N PRO A 130 9.77 2.77 6.09
CA PRO A 130 9.00 3.97 6.38
C PRO A 130 8.85 4.20 7.88
N LEU A 131 8.59 5.43 8.28
CA LEU A 131 8.20 5.74 9.66
C LEU A 131 6.76 5.34 9.93
N VAL A 132 5.91 5.48 8.92
CA VAL A 132 4.46 5.25 9.00
C VAL A 132 3.97 4.43 7.82
N ILE A 133 3.11 3.44 8.10
CA ILE A 133 2.34 2.71 7.08
C ILE A 133 0.85 2.96 7.30
N VAL A 134 0.12 3.21 6.22
CA VAL A 134 -1.35 3.21 6.21
C VAL A 134 -1.83 2.10 5.29
N CYS A 135 -2.49 1.10 5.86
CA CYS A 135 -3.16 0.03 5.14
C CYS A 135 -4.48 0.54 4.56
N LEU A 136 -4.69 0.37 3.27
CA LEU A 136 -5.93 0.74 2.59
C LEU A 136 -6.83 -0.49 2.44
N GLY A 137 -7.76 -0.65 3.40
CA GLY A 137 -8.71 -1.77 3.48
C GLY A 137 -8.25 -2.94 4.33
N SER A 138 -9.20 -3.85 4.62
CA SER A 138 -8.96 -5.02 5.49
C SER A 138 -7.86 -5.97 4.98
N PRO A 139 -7.71 -6.28 3.68
CA PRO A 139 -6.71 -7.25 3.25
C PRO A 139 -5.27 -6.83 3.59
N SER A 140 -4.93 -5.56 3.40
CA SER A 140 -3.62 -5.04 3.79
C SER A 140 -3.46 -4.93 5.30
N ALA A 141 -4.52 -4.57 6.03
CA ALA A 141 -4.51 -4.52 7.49
C ALA A 141 -4.36 -5.91 8.11
N ASN A 142 -5.07 -6.92 7.59
CA ASN A 142 -4.94 -8.31 8.02
C ASN A 142 -3.53 -8.86 7.80
N MET A 143 -2.86 -8.43 6.74
CA MET A 143 -1.49 -8.87 6.42
C MET A 143 -0.44 -8.20 7.30
N LEU A 144 -0.59 -6.91 7.60
CA LEU A 144 0.48 -6.08 8.17
C LEU A 144 0.27 -5.68 9.64
N ILE A 145 -0.97 -5.75 10.16
CA ILE A 145 -1.30 -5.39 11.54
C ILE A 145 -1.60 -6.66 12.34
N HIS A 146 -2.73 -7.28 12.10
CA HIS A 146 -3.10 -8.59 12.70
C HIS A 146 -4.21 -9.25 11.88
N THR A 147 -4.30 -10.58 11.93
CA THR A 147 -5.40 -11.35 11.35
C THR A 147 -6.74 -10.92 11.98
N ASP A 148 -7.82 -11.04 11.22
CA ASP A 148 -9.18 -10.67 11.64
C ASP A 148 -9.39 -9.17 11.94
N PHE A 149 -8.57 -8.29 11.34
CA PHE A 149 -8.70 -6.84 11.45
C PHE A 149 -10.07 -6.37 10.96
N LYS A 150 -10.84 -5.73 11.83
CA LYS A 150 -12.18 -5.24 11.55
C LYS A 150 -12.15 -3.76 11.17
N ILE A 151 -12.01 -3.48 9.88
CA ILE A 151 -11.83 -2.11 9.37
C ILE A 151 -12.91 -1.12 9.83
N THR A 152 -14.15 -1.57 10.02
CA THR A 152 -15.27 -0.74 10.50
C THR A 152 -15.15 -0.31 11.95
N ILE A 153 -14.31 -0.98 12.73
CA ILE A 153 -14.13 -0.74 14.18
C ILE A 153 -12.74 -0.16 14.46
N GLU A 154 -11.71 -0.67 13.77
CA GLU A 154 -10.30 -0.44 14.11
C GLU A 154 -9.62 0.57 13.18
N GLN A 155 -10.29 1.06 12.13
CA GLN A 155 -9.71 2.10 11.26
C GLN A 155 -9.31 3.33 12.08
N GLY A 156 -8.19 3.94 11.73
CA GLY A 156 -7.67 5.12 12.42
C GLY A 156 -6.97 4.84 13.76
N GLN A 157 -7.05 3.62 14.30
CA GLN A 157 -6.24 3.21 15.46
C GLN A 157 -4.79 3.04 15.03
N TRP A 158 -3.84 3.34 15.95
CA TRP A 158 -2.41 3.30 15.69
C TRP A 158 -1.75 2.16 16.48
N PHE A 159 -0.96 1.37 15.77
CA PHE A 159 -0.23 0.23 16.33
C PHE A 159 1.28 0.46 16.16
N THR A 160 2.07 -0.12 17.08
CA THR A 160 3.55 -0.02 17.11
C THR A 160 4.24 -1.38 16.99
N ILE A 161 3.50 -2.40 16.58
CA ILE A 161 3.94 -3.80 16.54
C ILE A 161 4.53 -4.23 15.18
N SER A 162 4.62 -3.31 14.21
CA SER A 162 5.09 -3.63 12.87
C SER A 162 6.63 -3.75 12.84
N PRO A 163 7.19 -4.78 12.18
CA PRO A 163 8.63 -4.89 11.96
C PRO A 163 9.16 -3.92 10.90
N TYR A 164 8.27 -3.23 10.16
CA TYR A 164 8.62 -2.40 9.01
C TYR A 164 8.60 -0.90 9.30
N CYS A 165 7.88 -0.47 10.33
CA CYS A 165 7.67 0.95 10.61
C CYS A 165 7.41 1.21 12.10
N ARG A 166 7.54 2.49 12.51
CA ARG A 166 7.26 2.91 13.88
C ARG A 166 5.77 2.91 14.21
N TYR A 167 4.94 3.35 13.26
CA TYR A 167 3.49 3.45 13.41
C TYR A 167 2.78 2.85 12.20
N ILE A 168 1.77 2.04 12.45
CA ILE A 168 0.91 1.49 11.41
C ILE A 168 -0.56 1.70 11.78
N SER A 169 -1.36 2.02 10.78
CA SER A 169 -2.82 2.17 10.91
C SER A 169 -3.51 1.66 9.65
N ALA A 170 -4.84 1.62 9.68
CA ALA A 170 -5.64 1.29 8.51
C ALA A 170 -6.73 2.33 8.27
N ALA A 171 -7.10 2.49 6.99
CA ALA A 171 -8.19 3.31 6.53
C ALA A 171 -9.10 2.52 5.59
N LEU A 172 -10.32 2.99 5.37
CA LEU A 172 -11.22 2.46 4.35
C LEU A 172 -10.54 2.51 2.98
N HIS A 173 -10.68 1.42 2.20
CA HIS A 173 -10.15 1.41 0.84
C HIS A 173 -10.91 2.41 -0.04
N PRO A 174 -10.24 3.24 -0.86
CA PRO A 174 -10.92 4.22 -1.71
C PRO A 174 -11.98 3.62 -2.64
N ALA A 175 -11.77 2.40 -3.16
CA ALA A 175 -12.78 1.71 -3.95
C ALA A 175 -14.04 1.31 -3.15
N PHE A 176 -13.93 1.10 -1.84
CA PHE A 176 -15.10 0.91 -0.98
C PHE A 176 -15.86 2.22 -0.82
N ILE A 177 -15.17 3.32 -0.59
CA ILE A 177 -15.75 4.66 -0.46
C ILE A 177 -16.55 5.03 -1.71
N LEU A 178 -15.99 4.79 -2.91
CA LEU A 178 -16.66 5.06 -4.19
C LEU A 178 -17.93 4.24 -4.44
N ARG A 179 -18.19 3.21 -3.66
CA ARG A 179 -19.45 2.43 -3.71
C ARG A 179 -20.50 2.93 -2.74
N GLN A 180 -20.16 3.88 -1.87
CA GLN A 180 -21.10 4.51 -0.96
C GLN A 180 -21.83 5.66 -1.68
N HIS A 181 -22.97 6.09 -1.12
CA HIS A 181 -23.80 7.16 -1.66
C HIS A 181 -24.15 8.16 -0.57
N ASN A 182 -24.42 9.40 -0.96
CA ASN A 182 -24.90 10.49 -0.09
C ASN A 182 -24.04 10.64 1.19
N ALA A 183 -24.67 10.81 2.34
CA ALA A 183 -24.00 11.01 3.62
C ALA A 183 -22.98 9.89 3.97
N ALA A 184 -23.24 8.64 3.55
CA ALA A 184 -22.30 7.54 3.78
C ALA A 184 -21.00 7.71 2.99
N TYR A 185 -21.07 8.25 1.76
CA TYR A 185 -19.88 8.61 0.98
C TYR A 185 -19.08 9.71 1.68
N ASP A 186 -19.75 10.78 2.11
CA ASP A 186 -19.08 11.92 2.74
C ASP A 186 -18.40 11.52 4.04
N MET A 187 -19.06 10.72 4.87
CA MET A 187 -18.51 10.19 6.12
C MET A 187 -17.28 9.29 5.86
N ALA A 188 -17.39 8.38 4.90
CA ALA A 188 -16.28 7.46 4.58
C ALA A 188 -15.10 8.20 3.96
N ARG A 189 -15.34 9.18 3.08
CA ARG A 189 -14.30 10.04 2.51
C ARG A 189 -13.61 10.88 3.60
N LYS A 190 -14.41 11.48 4.50
CA LYS A 190 -13.85 12.22 5.63
C LYS A 190 -12.98 11.35 6.53
N SER A 191 -13.41 10.12 6.84
CA SER A 191 -12.62 9.18 7.61
C SER A 191 -11.24 8.90 6.97
N LEU A 192 -11.18 8.73 5.64
CA LEU A 192 -9.90 8.56 4.94
C LEU A 192 -9.02 9.81 5.05
N ILE A 193 -9.59 11.01 4.87
CA ILE A 193 -8.87 12.28 5.03
C ILE A 193 -8.30 12.39 6.45
N ASP A 194 -9.11 12.11 7.48
CA ASP A 194 -8.69 12.20 8.89
C ASP A 194 -7.52 11.23 9.20
N VAL A 195 -7.56 9.99 8.68
CA VAL A 195 -6.44 9.04 8.85
C VAL A 195 -5.17 9.51 8.13
N ILE A 196 -5.29 10.08 6.93
CA ILE A 196 -4.13 10.63 6.19
C ILE A 196 -3.53 11.82 6.96
N GLY A 197 -4.35 12.70 7.52
CA GLY A 197 -3.90 13.81 8.36
C GLY A 197 -3.18 13.32 9.62
N ALA A 198 -3.76 12.34 10.30
CA ALA A 198 -3.13 11.70 11.46
C ALA A 198 -1.80 11.02 11.09
N ALA A 199 -1.71 10.36 9.93
CA ALA A 199 -0.47 9.75 9.44
C ALA A 199 0.63 10.79 9.24
N ARG A 200 0.32 11.97 8.67
CA ARG A 200 1.27 13.09 8.57
C ARG A 200 1.78 13.53 9.94
N HIS A 201 0.91 13.64 10.95
CA HIS A 201 1.33 13.98 12.32
C HIS A 201 2.20 12.88 12.93
N LYS A 202 1.88 11.60 12.69
CA LYS A 202 2.70 10.46 13.14
C LYS A 202 4.09 10.45 12.51
N VAL A 203 4.25 10.86 11.25
CA VAL A 203 5.57 11.05 10.63
C VAL A 203 6.38 12.11 11.38
N ILE A 204 5.76 13.24 11.72
CA ILE A 204 6.42 14.33 12.46
C ILE A 204 6.81 13.85 13.87
N GLN A 205 5.91 13.13 14.54
CA GLN A 205 6.16 12.53 15.86
C GLN A 205 7.33 11.54 15.80
N ALA A 206 7.31 10.59 14.88
CA ALA A 206 8.34 9.56 14.74
C ALA A 206 9.73 10.15 14.48
N ARG A 207 9.82 11.24 13.68
CA ARG A 207 11.10 11.95 13.46
C ARG A 207 11.69 12.54 14.72
N LYS A 208 10.87 13.03 15.65
CA LYS A 208 11.33 13.58 16.93
C LYS A 208 11.77 12.49 17.92
N GLU A 209 11.29 11.27 17.73
CA GLU A 209 11.61 10.11 18.57
C GLU A 209 12.90 9.39 18.14
N ILE A 210 13.44 9.71 16.95
CA ILE A 210 14.74 9.20 16.49
C ILE A 210 15.82 10.07 17.16
N PRO A 211 16.72 9.51 17.98
CA PRO A 211 17.82 10.28 18.58
C PRO A 211 18.74 10.83 17.48
N ASP A 212 19.22 12.08 17.64
CA ASP A 212 20.17 12.74 16.72
C ASP A 212 21.53 12.02 16.61
N THR A 213 21.75 10.97 17.40
CA THR A 213 23.02 10.21 17.47
C THR A 213 23.16 9.12 16.41
N LEU A 214 22.23 8.99 15.46
CA LEU A 214 22.25 7.98 14.39
C LEU A 214 22.63 8.56 12.99
N PHE A 215 23.18 9.77 12.94
CA PHE A 215 23.70 10.41 11.73
C PHE A 215 25.16 10.76 11.86
#